data_aad18c804a9de310df12e894fc258589
#
_entry.id   aad18c804a9de310df12e894fc258589
#
_cell.length_a   1.000
_cell.length_b   1.000
_cell.length_c   1.000
_cell.angle_alpha   90.00
_cell.angle_beta   90.00
_cell.angle_gamma   90.00
#
_symmetry.space_group_name_H-M   'P 1'
#
loop_
_entity.id
_entity.type
_entity.pdbx_description
1 polymer ?
#
loop_
_entity_poly.entity_id
_entity_poly.type
_entity_poly.pdbx_seq_one_letter_code
_entity_poly.pdbx_strand_id
1 'polypeptide(L)'
;MGRWEPNARGRLAKAALELYGELGYEQTTVAEIAKRAGLTERTFFRHYADKREVLFDGSGALQELFATAVAGAPQSVAPIDAMMAGLEAVSTVFEGRREHARQRQAVIVANAELQERELIKLASMSTALADALRRRGVEEPAASLTAEVGVAVFKVGFTRWLTAPDEREMSQLMRESLAGLKAVTAHGGTF
;
A
#
# COMPACT_ATOMS: atom_id res chain seq x y z
N MET A 1 -2.30 -25.08 -29.69
CA MET A 1 -2.52 -25.27 -28.25
C MET A 1 -1.85 -24.11 -27.52
N GLY A 2 -2.64 -23.13 -27.07
CA GLY A 2 -2.10 -21.99 -26.30
C GLY A 2 -1.64 -22.49 -24.94
N ARG A 3 -0.35 -22.44 -24.71
CA ARG A 3 0.28 -22.75 -23.43
C ARG A 3 -0.18 -21.69 -22.43
N TRP A 4 -1.11 -22.07 -21.56
CA TRP A 4 -1.60 -21.23 -20.47
C TRP A 4 -0.47 -21.09 -19.44
N GLU A 5 0.37 -20.05 -19.60
CA GLU A 5 1.42 -19.78 -18.62
C GLU A 5 0.79 -19.13 -17.39
N PRO A 6 0.96 -19.73 -16.19
CA PRO A 6 0.45 -19.15 -14.97
C PRO A 6 1.09 -17.79 -14.70
N ASN A 7 0.31 -16.89 -14.05
CA ASN A 7 0.75 -15.57 -13.60
C ASN A 7 0.95 -14.47 -14.69
N ALA A 8 0.04 -14.40 -15.67
CA ALA A 8 0.06 -13.32 -16.67
C ALA A 8 0.06 -11.91 -16.01
N ARG A 9 -0.70 -11.76 -14.91
CA ARG A 9 -0.80 -10.51 -14.15
C ARG A 9 0.54 -10.09 -13.56
N GLY A 10 1.25 -10.98 -12.87
CA GLY A 10 2.56 -10.68 -12.30
C GLY A 10 3.65 -10.44 -13.37
N ARG A 11 3.57 -11.10 -14.53
CA ARG A 11 4.48 -10.84 -15.66
C ARG A 11 4.29 -9.43 -16.22
N LEU A 12 3.05 -8.98 -16.36
CA LEU A 12 2.72 -7.62 -16.78
C LEU A 12 3.21 -6.59 -15.77
N ALA A 13 2.99 -6.83 -14.46
CA ALA A 13 3.45 -5.93 -13.41
C ALA A 13 4.98 -5.80 -13.39
N LYS A 14 5.70 -6.91 -13.51
CA LYS A 14 7.16 -6.91 -13.58
C LYS A 14 7.66 -6.16 -14.81
N ALA A 15 7.13 -6.49 -16.00
CA ALA A 15 7.51 -5.84 -17.26
C ALA A 15 7.23 -4.32 -17.25
N ALA A 16 6.11 -3.90 -16.67
CA ALA A 16 5.78 -2.49 -16.54
C ALA A 16 6.78 -1.76 -15.65
N LEU A 17 7.11 -2.28 -14.47
CA LEU A 17 8.04 -1.64 -13.54
C LEU A 17 9.45 -1.54 -14.15
N GLU A 18 9.93 -2.57 -14.85
CA GLU A 18 11.19 -2.54 -15.58
C GLU A 18 11.19 -1.43 -16.64
N LEU A 19 10.17 -1.37 -17.50
CA LEU A 19 10.06 -0.36 -18.55
C LEU A 19 9.91 1.06 -17.98
N TYR A 20 9.18 1.24 -16.90
CA TYR A 20 9.08 2.54 -16.24
C TYR A 20 10.42 3.02 -15.69
N GLY A 21 11.27 2.12 -15.24
CA GLY A 21 12.64 2.43 -14.82
C GLY A 21 13.60 2.71 -16.00
N GLU A 22 13.45 1.98 -17.11
CA GLU A 22 14.32 2.08 -18.29
C GLU A 22 13.98 3.30 -19.18
N LEU A 23 12.69 3.50 -19.48
CA LEU A 23 12.21 4.47 -20.46
C LEU A 23 11.49 5.67 -19.82
N GLY A 24 11.12 5.54 -18.56
CA GLY A 24 10.20 6.45 -17.89
C GLY A 24 8.73 6.07 -18.11
N TYR A 25 7.89 6.50 -17.15
CA TYR A 25 6.46 6.19 -17.14
C TYR A 25 5.74 6.73 -18.38
N GLU A 26 5.97 8.01 -18.71
CA GLU A 26 5.27 8.69 -19.82
C GLU A 26 5.56 8.02 -21.17
N GLN A 27 6.79 7.63 -21.42
CA GLN A 27 7.25 7.05 -22.68
C GLN A 27 6.85 5.58 -22.85
N THR A 28 6.48 4.90 -21.76
CA THR A 28 6.11 3.48 -21.81
C THR A 28 4.67 3.30 -22.25
N THR A 29 4.46 2.44 -23.24
CA THR A 29 3.13 2.08 -23.79
C THR A 29 2.66 0.72 -23.31
N VAL A 30 1.33 0.50 -23.34
CA VAL A 30 0.72 -0.82 -23.05
C VAL A 30 1.24 -1.90 -23.99
N ALA A 31 1.46 -1.56 -25.27
CA ALA A 31 1.99 -2.47 -26.28
C ALA A 31 3.39 -2.98 -25.90
N GLU A 32 4.28 -2.09 -25.42
CA GLU A 32 5.63 -2.46 -24.97
C GLU A 32 5.58 -3.32 -23.72
N ILE A 33 4.72 -2.98 -22.74
CA ILE A 33 4.52 -3.79 -21.52
C ILE A 33 4.06 -5.21 -21.89
N ALA A 34 3.04 -5.32 -22.74
CA ALA A 34 2.53 -6.61 -23.19
C ALA A 34 3.60 -7.42 -23.92
N LYS A 35 4.33 -6.79 -24.86
CA LYS A 35 5.41 -7.40 -25.61
C LYS A 35 6.55 -7.88 -24.69
N ARG A 36 7.00 -7.06 -23.73
CA ARG A 36 8.03 -7.40 -22.74
C ARG A 36 7.59 -8.58 -21.86
N ALA A 37 6.31 -8.63 -21.50
CA ALA A 37 5.72 -9.73 -20.75
C ALA A 37 5.49 -11.00 -21.59
N GLY A 38 5.72 -10.99 -22.92
CA GLY A 38 5.39 -12.09 -23.83
C GLY A 38 3.89 -12.33 -23.95
N LEU A 39 3.08 -11.27 -23.88
CA LEU A 39 1.62 -11.28 -23.90
C LEU A 39 1.10 -10.31 -24.97
N THR A 40 -0.21 -10.25 -25.13
CA THR A 40 -0.89 -9.30 -26.04
C THR A 40 -1.50 -8.14 -25.25
N GLU A 41 -1.72 -6.99 -25.92
CA GLU A 41 -2.47 -5.86 -25.34
C GLU A 41 -3.88 -6.28 -24.88
N ARG A 42 -4.56 -7.16 -25.62
CA ARG A 42 -5.84 -7.74 -25.19
C ARG A 42 -5.72 -8.47 -23.85
N THR A 43 -4.59 -9.16 -23.61
CA THR A 43 -4.33 -9.81 -22.32
C THR A 43 -4.07 -8.76 -21.24
N PHE A 44 -3.36 -7.69 -21.55
CA PHE A 44 -3.16 -6.57 -20.62
C PHE A 44 -4.50 -5.99 -20.16
N PHE A 45 -5.36 -5.57 -21.09
CA PHE A 45 -6.65 -4.96 -20.78
C PHE A 45 -7.67 -5.90 -20.10
N ARG A 46 -7.43 -7.20 -20.13
CA ARG A 46 -8.19 -8.16 -19.31
C ARG A 46 -7.82 -8.08 -17.82
N HIS A 47 -6.61 -7.61 -17.49
CA HIS A 47 -6.09 -7.56 -16.11
C HIS A 47 -6.06 -6.15 -15.53
N TYR A 48 -5.83 -5.13 -16.36
CA TYR A 48 -5.66 -3.74 -15.96
C TYR A 48 -6.44 -2.81 -16.87
N ALA A 49 -7.08 -1.79 -16.31
CA ALA A 49 -7.82 -0.79 -17.07
C ALA A 49 -6.90 0.13 -17.89
N ASP A 50 -5.74 0.45 -17.34
CA ASP A 50 -4.71 1.27 -17.98
C ASP A 50 -3.31 0.98 -17.37
N LYS A 51 -2.27 1.66 -17.90
CA LYS A 51 -0.89 1.45 -17.45
C LYS A 51 -0.62 1.92 -16.00
N ARG A 52 -1.44 2.84 -15.46
CA ARG A 52 -1.35 3.30 -14.06
C ARG A 52 -1.68 2.18 -13.09
N GLU A 53 -2.77 1.45 -13.37
CA GLU A 53 -3.28 0.41 -12.46
C GLU A 53 -2.28 -0.72 -12.22
N VAL A 54 -1.32 -0.90 -13.11
CA VAL A 54 -0.27 -1.92 -12.94
C VAL A 54 0.58 -1.66 -11.69
N LEU A 55 0.90 -0.39 -11.39
CA LEU A 55 1.67 -0.01 -10.20
C LEU A 55 0.89 -0.16 -8.89
N PHE A 56 -0.43 -0.20 -8.99
CA PHE A 56 -1.34 -0.35 -7.86
C PHE A 56 -1.91 -1.77 -7.75
N ASP A 57 -1.28 -2.71 -8.46
CA ASP A 57 -1.64 -4.12 -8.36
C ASP A 57 -1.52 -4.63 -6.92
N GLY A 58 -2.54 -5.34 -6.46
CA GLY A 58 -2.60 -5.81 -5.07
C GLY A 58 -3.05 -4.79 -4.05
N SER A 59 -3.27 -3.50 -4.40
CA SER A 59 -3.72 -2.48 -3.44
C SER A 59 -5.06 -2.83 -2.77
N GLY A 60 -5.98 -3.45 -3.51
CA GLY A 60 -7.25 -3.93 -2.95
C GLY A 60 -7.06 -5.06 -1.93
N ALA A 61 -6.20 -6.04 -2.25
CA ALA A 61 -5.89 -7.13 -1.33
C ALA A 61 -5.16 -6.62 -0.06
N LEU A 62 -4.28 -5.64 -0.21
CA LEU A 62 -3.60 -4.98 0.91
C LEU A 62 -4.59 -4.27 1.82
N GLN A 63 -5.54 -3.52 1.23
CA GLN A 63 -6.61 -2.84 1.95
C GLN A 63 -7.50 -3.84 2.72
N GLU A 64 -7.89 -4.94 2.07
CA GLU A 64 -8.70 -6.00 2.69
C GLU A 64 -7.97 -6.69 3.84
N LEU A 65 -6.69 -7.00 3.66
CA LEU A 65 -5.84 -7.58 4.71
C LEU A 65 -5.78 -6.65 5.92
N PHE A 66 -5.52 -5.35 5.70
CA PHE A 66 -5.46 -4.35 6.75
C PHE A 66 -6.79 -4.27 7.51
N ALA A 67 -7.89 -4.07 6.80
CA ALA A 67 -9.22 -3.95 7.38
C ALA A 67 -9.65 -5.22 8.14
N THR A 68 -9.32 -6.40 7.61
CA THR A 68 -9.62 -7.70 8.25
C THR A 68 -8.83 -7.86 9.54
N ALA A 69 -7.54 -7.53 9.55
CA ALA A 69 -6.70 -7.62 10.74
C ALA A 69 -7.19 -6.63 11.84
N VAL A 70 -7.57 -5.41 11.46
CA VAL A 70 -8.17 -4.45 12.39
C VAL A 70 -9.48 -4.97 12.96
N ALA A 71 -10.39 -5.48 12.12
CA ALA A 71 -11.68 -6.01 12.57
C ALA A 71 -11.52 -7.25 13.48
N GLY A 72 -10.53 -8.09 13.20
CA GLY A 72 -10.23 -9.34 13.92
C GLY A 72 -9.46 -9.16 15.23
N ALA A 73 -8.94 -7.97 15.52
CA ALA A 73 -8.25 -7.72 16.78
C ALA A 73 -9.20 -7.92 17.99
N PRO A 74 -8.70 -8.37 19.17
CA PRO A 74 -9.55 -8.58 20.34
C PRO A 74 -10.39 -7.34 20.70
N GLN A 75 -11.65 -7.54 21.08
CA GLN A 75 -12.55 -6.43 21.40
C GLN A 75 -12.08 -5.61 22.62
N SER A 76 -11.25 -6.19 23.48
CA SER A 76 -10.70 -5.55 24.67
C SER A 76 -9.58 -4.53 24.39
N VAL A 77 -8.99 -4.54 23.18
CA VAL A 77 -7.91 -3.60 22.86
C VAL A 77 -8.48 -2.28 22.34
N ALA A 78 -7.77 -1.18 22.63
CA ALA A 78 -8.14 0.14 22.14
C ALA A 78 -8.12 0.19 20.60
N PRO A 79 -8.96 1.04 19.97
CA PRO A 79 -9.02 1.16 18.51
C PRO A 79 -7.66 1.39 17.86
N ILE A 80 -6.81 2.21 18.47
CA ILE A 80 -5.46 2.49 17.97
C ILE A 80 -4.50 1.29 18.08
N ASP A 81 -4.71 0.39 19.04
CA ASP A 81 -3.92 -0.83 19.18
C ASP A 81 -4.42 -1.91 18.21
N ALA A 82 -5.72 -1.94 17.92
CA ALA A 82 -6.26 -2.74 16.81
C ALA A 82 -5.67 -2.31 15.46
N MET A 83 -5.44 -1.01 15.27
CA MET A 83 -4.77 -0.48 14.09
C MET A 83 -3.34 -1.01 13.96
N MET A 84 -2.61 -1.17 15.09
CA MET A 84 -1.26 -1.76 15.07
C MET A 84 -1.26 -3.20 14.55
N ALA A 85 -2.24 -4.02 14.94
CA ALA A 85 -2.38 -5.37 14.40
C ALA A 85 -2.55 -5.37 12.86
N GLY A 86 -3.30 -4.42 12.33
CA GLY A 86 -3.44 -4.22 10.89
C GLY A 86 -2.13 -3.79 10.20
N LEU A 87 -1.39 -2.86 10.80
CA LEU A 87 -0.08 -2.42 10.30
C LEU A 87 0.95 -3.55 10.28
N GLU A 88 0.95 -4.42 11.28
CA GLU A 88 1.79 -5.62 11.34
C GLU A 88 1.42 -6.61 10.23
N ALA A 89 0.13 -6.89 10.06
CA ALA A 89 -0.34 -7.77 8.99
C ALA A 89 0.07 -7.27 7.60
N VAL A 90 -0.10 -5.97 7.34
CA VAL A 90 0.31 -5.35 6.07
C VAL A 90 1.82 -5.42 5.87
N SER A 91 2.62 -5.26 6.93
CA SER A 91 4.09 -5.30 6.84
C SER A 91 4.60 -6.63 6.28
N THR A 92 3.92 -7.75 6.55
CA THR A 92 4.34 -9.08 6.04
C THR A 92 4.32 -9.16 4.51
N VAL A 93 3.45 -8.39 3.85
CA VAL A 93 3.35 -8.36 2.37
C VAL A 93 4.62 -7.80 1.73
N PHE A 94 5.36 -6.98 2.47
CA PHE A 94 6.56 -6.29 1.99
C PHE A 94 7.87 -6.99 2.35
N GLU A 95 7.82 -8.09 3.11
CA GLU A 95 9.00 -8.88 3.46
C GLU A 95 9.74 -9.34 2.20
N GLY A 96 11.05 -9.10 2.16
CA GLY A 96 11.91 -9.42 1.01
C GLY A 96 11.63 -8.61 -0.26
N ARG A 97 10.76 -7.58 -0.23
CA ARG A 97 10.35 -6.80 -1.40
C ARG A 97 10.78 -5.34 -1.36
N ARG A 98 11.70 -4.97 -0.46
CA ARG A 98 12.09 -3.57 -0.24
C ARG A 98 12.60 -2.90 -1.52
N GLU A 99 13.46 -3.57 -2.28
CA GLU A 99 13.98 -3.01 -3.52
C GLU A 99 12.89 -2.79 -4.57
N HIS A 100 12.00 -3.76 -4.75
CA HIS A 100 10.85 -3.60 -5.63
C HIS A 100 9.94 -2.44 -5.18
N ALA A 101 9.71 -2.29 -3.88
CA ALA A 101 8.93 -1.19 -3.33
C ALA A 101 9.62 0.18 -3.55
N ARG A 102 10.95 0.25 -3.45
CA ARG A 102 11.74 1.45 -3.77
C ARG A 102 11.61 1.85 -5.23
N GLN A 103 11.78 0.90 -6.15
CA GLN A 103 11.65 1.15 -7.59
C GLN A 103 10.24 1.65 -7.94
N ARG A 104 9.21 0.98 -7.41
CA ARG A 104 7.82 1.42 -7.57
C ARG A 104 7.61 2.83 -7.05
N GLN A 105 8.06 3.14 -5.84
CA GLN A 105 7.87 4.46 -5.23
C GLN A 105 8.62 5.55 -5.97
N ALA A 106 9.80 5.27 -6.50
CA ALA A 106 10.55 6.22 -7.32
C ALA A 106 9.76 6.61 -8.58
N VAL A 107 9.12 5.65 -9.25
CA VAL A 107 8.26 5.93 -10.41
C VAL A 107 7.04 6.77 -10.01
N ILE A 108 6.40 6.45 -8.89
CA ILE A 108 5.20 7.19 -8.41
C ILE A 108 5.58 8.64 -8.08
N VAL A 109 6.63 8.86 -7.30
CA VAL A 109 7.05 10.20 -6.87
C VAL A 109 7.47 11.09 -8.05
N ALA A 110 8.00 10.50 -9.11
CA ALA A 110 8.40 11.24 -10.31
C ALA A 110 7.21 11.67 -11.21
N ASN A 111 5.98 11.19 -10.97
CA ASN A 111 4.84 11.41 -11.85
C ASN A 111 3.59 11.85 -11.08
N ALA A 112 3.12 13.08 -11.33
CA ALA A 112 1.99 13.68 -10.61
C ALA A 112 0.70 12.86 -10.74
N GLU A 113 0.42 12.30 -11.91
CA GLU A 113 -0.74 11.44 -12.18
C GLU A 113 -0.74 10.17 -11.31
N LEU A 114 0.44 9.60 -11.05
CA LEU A 114 0.60 8.43 -10.20
C LEU A 114 0.49 8.79 -8.72
N GLN A 115 0.98 9.97 -8.32
CA GLN A 115 0.81 10.48 -6.95
C GLN A 115 -0.67 10.72 -6.64
N GLU A 116 -1.43 11.32 -7.57
CA GLU A 116 -2.87 11.49 -7.43
C GLU A 116 -3.57 10.14 -7.25
N ARG A 117 -3.20 9.14 -8.06
CA ARG A 117 -3.77 7.80 -7.96
C ARG A 117 -3.43 7.13 -6.63
N GLU A 118 -2.22 7.30 -6.12
CA GLU A 118 -1.81 6.81 -4.80
C GLU A 118 -2.67 7.43 -3.68
N LEU A 119 -2.89 8.75 -3.72
CA LEU A 119 -3.76 9.44 -2.76
C LEU A 119 -5.19 8.89 -2.75
N ILE A 120 -5.76 8.61 -3.93
CA ILE A 120 -7.09 8.00 -4.05
C ILE A 120 -7.12 6.59 -3.39
N LYS A 121 -6.08 5.78 -3.60
CA LYS A 121 -5.97 4.45 -2.98
C LYS A 121 -5.83 4.53 -1.46
N LEU A 122 -5.07 5.51 -0.96
CA LEU A 122 -4.93 5.74 0.48
C LEU A 122 -6.23 6.24 1.12
N ALA A 123 -6.97 7.11 0.44
CA ALA A 123 -8.30 7.55 0.89
C ALA A 123 -9.30 6.38 0.95
N SER A 124 -9.29 5.51 -0.06
CA SER A 124 -10.08 4.28 -0.06
C SER A 124 -9.70 3.33 1.09
N MET A 125 -8.41 3.22 1.40
CA MET A 125 -7.93 2.45 2.55
C MET A 125 -8.44 3.03 3.87
N SER A 126 -8.39 4.35 4.05
CA SER A 126 -8.94 5.03 5.24
C SER A 126 -10.42 4.71 5.44
N THR A 127 -11.22 4.80 4.37
CA THR A 127 -12.65 4.44 4.42
C THR A 127 -12.85 2.99 4.88
N ALA A 128 -12.13 2.04 4.32
CA ALA A 128 -12.26 0.63 4.69
C ALA A 128 -11.83 0.35 6.14
N LEU A 129 -10.83 1.06 6.64
CA LEU A 129 -10.38 0.99 8.04
C LEU A 129 -11.41 1.59 9.00
N ALA A 130 -12.03 2.73 8.65
CA ALA A 130 -13.12 3.32 9.43
C ALA A 130 -14.32 2.35 9.51
N ASP A 131 -14.67 1.71 8.40
CA ASP A 131 -15.72 0.68 8.39
C ASP A 131 -15.37 -0.53 9.26
N ALA A 132 -14.11 -0.95 9.27
CA ALA A 132 -13.64 -2.03 10.14
C ALA A 132 -13.75 -1.66 11.63
N LEU A 133 -13.39 -0.42 11.99
CA LEU A 133 -13.53 0.10 13.36
C LEU A 133 -15.00 0.25 13.78
N ARG A 134 -15.90 0.71 12.89
CA ARG A 134 -17.33 0.75 13.17
C ARG A 134 -17.91 -0.63 13.45
N ARG A 135 -17.48 -1.65 12.69
CA ARG A 135 -17.86 -3.05 12.98
C ARG A 135 -17.39 -3.53 14.34
N ARG A 136 -16.34 -2.94 14.89
CA ARG A 136 -15.86 -3.17 16.27
C ARG A 136 -16.63 -2.36 17.32
N GLY A 137 -17.63 -1.56 16.94
CA GLY A 137 -18.39 -0.71 17.83
C GLY A 137 -17.74 0.64 18.16
N VAL A 138 -16.70 1.04 17.39
CA VAL A 138 -16.13 2.39 17.53
C VAL A 138 -17.06 3.39 16.85
N GLU A 139 -17.53 4.38 17.62
CA GLU A 139 -18.43 5.42 17.12
C GLU A 139 -17.67 6.54 16.38
N GLU A 140 -18.41 7.33 15.59
CA GLU A 140 -17.88 8.54 14.98
C GLU A 140 -17.82 9.69 16.03
N PRO A 141 -16.82 10.60 15.91
CA PRO A 141 -15.80 10.67 14.84
C PRO A 141 -14.54 9.82 15.11
N ALA A 142 -14.51 9.07 16.21
CA ALA A 142 -13.33 8.29 16.63
C ALA A 142 -12.91 7.24 15.59
N ALA A 143 -13.86 6.57 14.94
CA ALA A 143 -13.58 5.57 13.90
C ALA A 143 -12.83 6.21 12.71
N SER A 144 -13.35 7.31 12.17
CA SER A 144 -12.74 8.02 11.05
C SER A 144 -11.37 8.60 11.42
N LEU A 145 -11.24 9.24 12.57
CA LEU A 145 -9.96 9.78 13.02
C LEU A 145 -8.90 8.70 13.23
N THR A 146 -9.27 7.56 13.83
CA THR A 146 -8.34 6.45 14.04
C THR A 146 -7.90 5.83 12.71
N ALA A 147 -8.79 5.75 11.72
CA ALA A 147 -8.47 5.26 10.39
C ALA A 147 -7.46 6.19 9.68
N GLU A 148 -7.68 7.51 9.71
CA GLU A 148 -6.73 8.50 9.15
C GLU A 148 -5.37 8.40 9.83
N VAL A 149 -5.33 8.26 11.14
CA VAL A 149 -4.10 8.04 11.90
C VAL A 149 -3.39 6.76 11.44
N GLY A 150 -4.13 5.66 11.24
CA GLY A 150 -3.58 4.40 10.74
C GLY A 150 -2.91 4.56 9.37
N VAL A 151 -3.57 5.26 8.44
CA VAL A 151 -3.01 5.55 7.10
C VAL A 151 -1.80 6.48 7.22
N ALA A 152 -1.82 7.47 8.10
CA ALA A 152 -0.68 8.38 8.32
C ALA A 152 0.54 7.60 8.87
N VAL A 153 0.35 6.72 9.84
CA VAL A 153 1.40 5.86 10.39
C VAL A 153 1.94 4.91 9.33
N PHE A 154 1.07 4.32 8.51
CA PHE A 154 1.49 3.50 7.36
C PHE A 154 2.38 4.29 6.41
N LYS A 155 1.96 5.47 5.96
CA LYS A 155 2.75 6.33 5.04
C LYS A 155 4.13 6.68 5.61
N VAL A 156 4.16 7.16 6.86
CA VAL A 156 5.42 7.55 7.52
C VAL A 156 6.33 6.35 7.72
N GLY A 157 5.80 5.25 8.25
CA GLY A 157 6.56 4.02 8.47
C GLY A 157 7.07 3.41 7.17
N PHE A 158 6.27 3.40 6.12
CA PHE A 158 6.65 2.92 4.78
C PHE A 158 7.78 3.78 4.19
N THR A 159 7.67 5.11 4.22
CA THR A 159 8.72 6.01 3.74
C THR A 159 10.02 5.82 4.53
N ARG A 160 9.95 5.73 5.87
CA ARG A 160 11.11 5.43 6.71
C ARG A 160 11.74 4.09 6.33
N TRP A 161 10.93 3.07 6.10
CA TRP A 161 11.41 1.76 5.69
C TRP A 161 12.11 1.79 4.33
N LEU A 162 11.57 2.50 3.34
CA LEU A 162 12.22 2.65 2.04
C LEU A 162 13.57 3.36 2.12
N THR A 163 13.71 4.35 3.00
CA THR A 163 14.90 5.23 3.10
C THR A 163 15.90 4.80 4.16
N ALA A 164 15.54 3.87 5.06
CA ALA A 164 16.44 3.42 6.12
C ALA A 164 17.73 2.83 5.54
N PRO A 165 18.90 3.18 6.11
CA PRO A 165 20.19 2.67 5.64
C PRO A 165 20.46 1.22 6.09
N ASP A 166 19.72 0.75 7.05
CA ASP A 166 19.83 -0.58 7.66
C ASP A 166 18.70 -1.52 7.18
N GLU A 167 18.79 -2.80 7.55
CA GLU A 167 17.82 -3.83 7.19
C GLU A 167 16.65 -3.95 8.19
N ARG A 168 16.31 -2.87 8.91
CA ARG A 168 15.16 -2.90 9.83
C ARG A 168 13.89 -3.33 9.14
N GLU A 169 13.11 -4.12 9.85
CA GLU A 169 11.82 -4.59 9.37
C GLU A 169 10.79 -3.46 9.32
N MET A 170 9.90 -3.52 8.34
CA MET A 170 8.84 -2.54 8.17
C MET A 170 7.93 -2.49 9.41
N SER A 171 7.61 -3.65 10.01
CA SER A 171 6.80 -3.76 11.22
C SER A 171 7.40 -2.98 12.41
N GLN A 172 8.72 -3.02 12.57
CA GLN A 172 9.40 -2.25 13.60
C GLN A 172 9.22 -0.74 13.39
N LEU A 173 9.43 -0.27 12.16
CA LEU A 173 9.29 1.16 11.81
C LEU A 173 7.84 1.64 11.93
N MET A 174 6.86 0.78 11.68
CA MET A 174 5.44 1.06 11.95
C MET A 174 5.18 1.24 13.45
N ARG A 175 5.67 0.33 14.30
CA ARG A 175 5.54 0.44 15.76
C ARG A 175 6.19 1.71 16.30
N GLU A 176 7.40 2.03 15.85
CA GLU A 176 8.10 3.26 16.23
C GLU A 176 7.33 4.52 15.80
N SER A 177 6.76 4.51 14.60
CA SER A 177 5.99 5.64 14.08
C SER A 177 4.70 5.86 14.88
N LEU A 178 4.00 4.80 15.25
CA LEU A 178 2.82 4.88 16.12
C LEU A 178 3.20 5.32 17.55
N ALA A 179 4.28 4.81 18.11
CA ALA A 179 4.78 5.23 19.42
C ALA A 179 5.15 6.72 19.43
N GLY A 180 5.82 7.19 18.38
CA GLY A 180 6.14 8.60 18.20
C GLY A 180 4.89 9.49 18.17
N LEU A 181 3.84 9.08 17.44
CA LEU A 181 2.57 9.79 17.43
C LEU A 181 1.93 9.83 18.83
N LYS A 182 1.87 8.70 19.52
CA LYS A 182 1.33 8.64 20.89
C LYS A 182 2.11 9.57 21.85
N ALA A 183 3.43 9.63 21.73
CA ALA A 183 4.26 10.53 22.54
C ALA A 183 3.94 12.01 22.27
N VAL A 184 3.84 12.42 21.01
CA VAL A 184 3.51 13.81 20.65
C VAL A 184 2.13 14.23 21.16
N THR A 185 1.13 13.33 21.08
CA THR A 185 -0.23 13.63 21.53
C THR A 185 -0.40 13.59 23.05
N ALA A 186 0.41 12.79 23.77
CA ALA A 186 0.36 12.68 25.22
C ALA A 186 0.99 13.92 25.93
N HIS A 187 1.92 14.61 25.29
CA HIS A 187 2.61 15.80 25.86
C HIS A 187 1.86 17.11 25.61
N GLY A 188 0.68 17.09 24.99
CA GLY A 188 -0.16 18.27 24.70
C GLY A 188 -0.92 18.86 25.89
N GLY A 189 -0.57 18.54 27.14
CA GLY A 189 -1.25 18.99 28.35
C GLY A 189 -0.64 20.22 29.04
N THR A 190 0.22 21.00 28.38
CA THR A 190 0.77 22.23 28.97
C THR A 190 0.87 23.31 27.87
N PHE A 191 -0.27 23.96 27.58
CA PHE A 191 -0.35 25.26 26.95
C PHE A 191 -1.05 26.22 27.90
#